data_20d69c2182b43ce705f714b65ac06764
#
_entry.id   20d69c2182b43ce705f714b65ac06764
#
_cell.length_a   1.000
_cell.length_b   1.000
_cell.length_c   1.000
_cell.angle_alpha   90.00
_cell.angle_beta   90.00
_cell.angle_gamma   90.00
#
_symmetry.space_group_name_H-M   'P 1'
#
loop_
_entity.id
_entity.type
_entity.pdbx_description
1 polymer ?
#
loop_
_entity_poly.entity_id
_entity_poly.type
_entity_poly.pdbx_seq_one_letter_code
_entity_poly.pdbx_strand_id
1 'polypeptide(L)'
;MLESPSIRWYSFSVTPSREGVAVSSENPSGADNQQETVRSMFELDPRWVVGFVDGEGCFSVSIHANPYARSTGGWQLHPVFHVYQHARYRAVLEALITVFGCGRLRPKGPNSSVWTYSVDSLRDLEAHVVPFFELHPLVVKRDDFHLFAEIVAAMRRKEHLAAEGFERLVRLAYAMNAAGKQRSRHIDEILTGSSETARQARAEAR
;
A
#
# COMPACT_ATOMS: atom_id res chain seq x y z
N MET A 1 -27.10 -27.77 24.22
CA MET A 1 -27.80 -27.06 23.17
C MET A 1 -27.71 -25.59 23.48
N LEU A 2 -26.87 -24.86 22.78
CA LEU A 2 -26.74 -23.40 22.89
C LEU A 2 -27.16 -22.82 21.54
N GLU A 3 -28.24 -22.07 21.56
CA GLU A 3 -28.80 -21.41 20.36
C GLU A 3 -27.93 -20.24 19.93
N SER A 4 -27.65 -20.16 18.64
CA SER A 4 -26.93 -19.06 18.01
C SER A 4 -27.86 -17.84 17.82
N PRO A 5 -27.43 -16.61 18.11
CA PRO A 5 -28.23 -15.42 17.88
C PRO A 5 -28.30 -15.10 16.38
N SER A 6 -29.51 -15.02 15.85
CA SER A 6 -29.80 -14.60 14.48
C SER A 6 -29.60 -13.09 14.33
N ILE A 7 -28.74 -12.71 13.38
CA ILE A 7 -28.51 -11.31 12.99
C ILE A 7 -29.72 -10.82 12.16
N ARG A 8 -30.43 -9.84 12.68
CA ARG A 8 -31.58 -9.20 12.06
C ARG A 8 -31.10 -8.03 11.18
N TRP A 9 -31.24 -8.16 9.88
CA TRP A 9 -30.99 -7.06 8.95
C TRP A 9 -32.13 -6.05 8.99
N TYR A 10 -31.83 -4.79 9.34
CA TYR A 10 -32.78 -3.69 9.22
C TYR A 10 -32.70 -3.12 7.81
N SER A 11 -33.80 -3.25 7.03
CA SER A 11 -33.92 -2.54 5.76
C SER A 11 -34.52 -1.15 6.03
N PHE A 12 -33.76 -0.11 5.69
CA PHE A 12 -34.23 1.26 5.70
C PHE A 12 -34.92 1.56 4.36
N SER A 13 -36.25 1.71 4.38
CA SER A 13 -37.02 2.24 3.26
C SER A 13 -37.05 3.76 3.36
N VAL A 14 -36.41 4.45 2.42
CA VAL A 14 -36.53 5.91 2.29
C VAL A 14 -37.66 6.20 1.33
N THR A 15 -38.75 6.77 1.82
CA THR A 15 -39.85 7.34 1.01
C THR A 15 -39.49 8.79 0.64
N PRO A 16 -39.54 9.20 -0.64
CA PRO A 16 -39.37 10.59 -1.02
C PRO A 16 -40.66 11.37 -0.82
N SER A 17 -40.64 12.41 0.00
CA SER A 17 -41.67 13.42 0.10
C SER A 17 -41.62 14.36 -1.10
N ARG A 18 -42.70 14.47 -1.83
CA ARG A 18 -42.91 15.49 -2.86
C ARG A 18 -43.43 16.75 -2.20
N GLU A 19 -42.70 17.83 -2.24
CA GLU A 19 -43.23 19.19 -2.14
C GLU A 19 -42.66 20.02 -3.28
N GLY A 20 -43.54 20.60 -4.10
CA GLY A 20 -43.18 21.40 -5.25
C GLY A 20 -42.84 22.84 -4.84
N VAL A 21 -41.75 23.35 -5.32
CA VAL A 21 -41.42 24.78 -5.34
C VAL A 21 -41.10 25.16 -6.77
N ALA A 22 -41.79 26.18 -7.26
CA ALA A 22 -41.60 26.78 -8.57
C ALA A 22 -40.26 27.48 -8.63
N VAL A 23 -39.48 27.16 -9.66
CA VAL A 23 -38.14 27.79 -9.89
C VAL A 23 -38.24 28.66 -11.13
N SER A 24 -37.88 29.95 -10.95
CA SER A 24 -37.62 30.87 -12.03
C SER A 24 -36.29 30.53 -12.71
N SER A 25 -36.33 30.62 -14.04
CA SER A 25 -35.22 30.31 -14.93
C SER A 25 -34.12 31.41 -14.87
N GLU A 26 -32.92 31.05 -14.39
CA GLU A 26 -31.67 31.68 -14.80
C GLU A 26 -30.65 30.57 -15.07
N ASN A 27 -30.08 30.62 -16.26
CA ASN A 27 -29.21 29.61 -16.86
C ASN A 27 -27.74 30.00 -16.65
N PRO A 28 -26.98 29.36 -15.70
CA PRO A 28 -25.53 29.45 -15.74
C PRO A 28 -24.98 28.22 -16.49
N SER A 29 -23.99 28.46 -17.32
CA SER A 29 -23.31 27.57 -18.22
C SER A 29 -22.98 26.18 -17.58
N GLY A 30 -23.62 25.12 -18.11
CA GLY A 30 -23.60 23.79 -17.54
C GLY A 30 -22.32 22.97 -17.75
N ALA A 31 -21.16 23.58 -18.04
CA ALA A 31 -19.91 22.88 -18.21
C ALA A 31 -19.11 22.69 -16.89
N ASP A 32 -19.14 23.68 -16.00
CA ASP A 32 -18.39 23.63 -14.74
C ASP A 32 -19.06 22.71 -13.69
N ASN A 33 -20.39 22.63 -13.71
CA ASN A 33 -21.13 21.83 -12.71
C ASN A 33 -21.04 20.31 -12.93
N GLN A 34 -20.76 19.86 -14.15
CA GLN A 34 -20.55 18.43 -14.42
C GLN A 34 -19.15 17.95 -13.99
N GLN A 35 -18.13 18.80 -14.06
CA GLN A 35 -16.78 18.47 -13.59
C GLN A 35 -16.67 18.47 -12.07
N GLU A 36 -17.38 19.35 -11.35
CA GLU A 36 -17.48 19.31 -9.90
C GLU A 36 -18.25 18.09 -9.39
N THR A 37 -19.36 17.72 -10.06
CA THR A 37 -20.14 16.54 -9.68
C THR A 37 -19.37 15.24 -9.92
N VAL A 38 -18.56 15.15 -10.97
CA VAL A 38 -17.68 14.00 -11.25
C VAL A 38 -16.51 13.97 -10.27
N ARG A 39 -15.95 15.12 -9.86
CA ARG A 39 -14.92 15.19 -8.82
C ARG A 39 -15.45 14.76 -7.45
N SER A 40 -16.65 15.17 -7.06
CA SER A 40 -17.24 14.81 -5.77
C SER A 40 -17.69 13.34 -5.68
N MET A 41 -17.93 12.66 -6.80
CA MET A 41 -18.32 11.23 -6.82
C MET A 41 -17.19 10.27 -6.45
N PHE A 42 -15.92 10.72 -6.39
CA PHE A 42 -14.76 9.87 -6.14
C PHE A 42 -13.83 10.39 -5.02
N GLU A 43 -14.28 11.33 -4.22
CA GLU A 43 -13.55 11.73 -3.01
C GLU A 43 -13.79 10.68 -1.91
N LEU A 44 -12.87 9.73 -1.80
CA LEU A 44 -12.97 8.67 -0.78
C LEU A 44 -12.68 9.26 0.60
N ASP A 45 -13.59 9.04 1.55
CA ASP A 45 -13.34 9.34 2.97
C ASP A 45 -12.09 8.59 3.46
N PRO A 46 -11.13 9.26 4.14
CA PRO A 46 -9.93 8.62 4.64
C PRO A 46 -10.20 7.40 5.54
N ARG A 47 -11.27 7.42 6.34
CA ARG A 47 -11.66 6.29 7.20
C ARG A 47 -12.12 5.09 6.38
N TRP A 48 -12.81 5.35 5.27
CA TRP A 48 -13.17 4.30 4.33
C TRP A 48 -11.92 3.70 3.67
N VAL A 49 -10.96 4.54 3.26
CA VAL A 49 -9.68 4.07 2.69
C VAL A 49 -8.92 3.19 3.68
N VAL A 50 -8.86 3.58 4.97
CA VAL A 50 -8.25 2.76 6.03
C VAL A 50 -8.91 1.39 6.12
N GLY A 51 -10.24 1.32 6.23
CA GLY A 51 -10.97 0.04 6.31
C GLY A 51 -10.78 -0.81 5.06
N PHE A 52 -10.77 -0.20 3.88
CA PHE A 52 -10.53 -0.89 2.61
C PHE A 52 -9.11 -1.46 2.53
N VAL A 53 -8.09 -0.69 2.94
CA VAL A 53 -6.71 -1.14 2.98
C VAL A 53 -6.47 -2.19 4.06
N ASP A 54 -7.13 -2.10 5.20
CA ASP A 54 -7.10 -3.16 6.22
C ASP A 54 -7.64 -4.51 5.68
N GLY A 55 -8.61 -4.48 4.74
CA GLY A 55 -9.11 -5.67 4.06
C GLY A 55 -8.23 -6.11 2.90
N GLU A 56 -8.06 -5.26 1.90
CA GLU A 56 -7.55 -5.58 0.56
C GLU A 56 -6.11 -5.10 0.31
N GLY A 57 -5.54 -4.29 1.21
CA GLY A 57 -4.19 -3.74 1.08
C GLY A 57 -3.10 -4.70 1.55
N CYS A 58 -1.88 -4.43 1.13
CA CYS A 58 -0.69 -5.14 1.56
C CYS A 58 0.52 -4.20 1.57
N PHE A 59 1.20 -4.14 2.71
CA PHE A 59 2.54 -3.58 2.83
C PHE A 59 3.53 -4.74 2.73
N SER A 60 4.45 -4.66 1.79
CA SER A 60 5.42 -5.73 1.57
C SER A 60 6.81 -5.19 1.27
N VAL A 61 7.83 -5.92 1.69
CA VAL A 61 9.22 -5.64 1.32
C VAL A 61 9.79 -6.93 0.74
N SER A 62 9.94 -6.97 -0.58
CA SER A 62 10.59 -8.08 -1.25
C SER A 62 12.10 -7.90 -1.24
N ILE A 63 12.83 -9.02 -1.27
CA ILE A 63 14.29 -9.07 -1.32
C ILE A 63 14.67 -9.92 -2.51
N HIS A 64 15.36 -9.32 -3.49
CA HIS A 64 15.77 -10.03 -4.69
C HIS A 64 17.26 -9.87 -4.95
N ALA A 65 17.80 -10.85 -5.68
CA ALA A 65 19.17 -10.78 -6.15
C ALA A 65 19.31 -9.61 -7.14
N ASN A 66 20.32 -8.78 -6.91
CA ASN A 66 20.75 -7.73 -7.81
C ASN A 66 22.28 -7.70 -7.87
N PRO A 67 22.90 -8.21 -8.95
CA PRO A 67 24.35 -8.30 -9.07
C PRO A 67 25.08 -6.94 -8.96
N TYR A 68 24.36 -5.85 -9.19
CA TYR A 68 24.90 -4.49 -9.07
C TYR A 68 24.87 -3.94 -7.66
N ALA A 69 24.15 -4.56 -6.73
CA ALA A 69 24.06 -4.17 -5.33
C ALA A 69 25.26 -4.72 -4.50
N ARG A 70 26.49 -4.32 -4.86
CA ARG A 70 27.73 -4.86 -4.28
C ARG A 70 27.83 -4.64 -2.77
N SER A 71 27.39 -3.49 -2.27
CA SER A 71 27.46 -3.16 -0.82
C SER A 71 26.61 -4.06 0.07
N THR A 72 25.61 -4.73 -0.50
CA THR A 72 24.65 -5.59 0.20
C THR A 72 24.79 -7.07 -0.18
N GLY A 73 25.95 -7.46 -0.71
CA GLY A 73 26.19 -8.85 -1.13
C GLY A 73 25.32 -9.32 -2.30
N GLY A 74 24.95 -8.41 -3.19
CA GLY A 74 24.12 -8.74 -4.35
C GLY A 74 22.61 -8.83 -4.05
N TRP A 75 22.13 -8.24 -2.94
CA TRP A 75 20.72 -8.21 -2.58
C TRP A 75 20.15 -6.80 -2.56
N GLN A 76 18.89 -6.67 -2.95
CA GLN A 76 18.15 -5.42 -2.97
C GLN A 76 16.81 -5.56 -2.24
N LEU A 77 16.53 -4.61 -1.35
CA LEU A 77 15.22 -4.43 -0.72
C LEU A 77 14.30 -3.63 -1.66
N HIS A 78 13.06 -4.06 -1.77
CA HIS A 78 12.05 -3.40 -2.58
C HIS A 78 10.73 -3.29 -1.82
N PRO A 79 10.49 -2.19 -1.11
CA PRO A 79 9.24 -1.92 -0.44
C PRO A 79 8.16 -1.55 -1.47
N VAL A 80 6.97 -2.10 -1.29
CA VAL A 80 5.81 -1.83 -2.16
C VAL A 80 4.53 -1.82 -1.32
N PHE A 81 3.70 -0.84 -1.57
CA PHE A 81 2.32 -0.80 -1.13
C PHE A 81 1.41 -1.27 -2.26
N HIS A 82 0.54 -2.24 -1.99
CA HIS A 82 -0.42 -2.80 -2.94
C HIS A 82 -1.83 -2.76 -2.40
N VAL A 83 -2.80 -2.55 -3.30
CA VAL A 83 -4.22 -2.81 -3.03
C VAL A 83 -4.76 -3.61 -4.22
N TYR A 84 -5.48 -4.69 -3.91
CA TYR A 84 -6.03 -5.60 -4.91
C TYR A 84 -7.54 -5.44 -5.01
N GLN A 85 -8.08 -5.55 -6.25
CA GLN A 85 -9.50 -5.59 -6.44
C GLN A 85 -9.85 -6.25 -7.78
N HIS A 86 -11.03 -6.85 -7.83
CA HIS A 86 -11.54 -7.41 -9.09
C HIS A 86 -11.77 -6.30 -10.12
N ALA A 87 -11.51 -6.57 -11.41
CA ALA A 87 -11.62 -5.63 -12.52
C ALA A 87 -12.98 -4.92 -12.57
N ARG A 88 -14.05 -5.61 -12.15
CA ARG A 88 -15.40 -5.05 -12.03
C ARG A 88 -15.47 -3.79 -11.15
N TYR A 89 -14.59 -3.71 -10.16
CA TYR A 89 -14.54 -2.61 -9.18
C TYR A 89 -13.28 -1.76 -9.33
N ARG A 90 -12.69 -1.75 -10.52
CA ARG A 90 -11.46 -1.02 -10.84
C ARG A 90 -11.53 0.47 -10.50
N ALA A 91 -12.70 1.09 -10.61
CA ALA A 91 -12.92 2.50 -10.26
C ALA A 91 -12.47 2.85 -8.83
N VAL A 92 -12.58 1.90 -7.88
CA VAL A 92 -12.09 2.09 -6.51
C VAL A 92 -10.56 2.25 -6.49
N LEU A 93 -9.84 1.44 -7.28
CA LEU A 93 -8.38 1.54 -7.37
C LEU A 93 -7.95 2.83 -8.08
N GLU A 94 -8.73 3.31 -9.05
CA GLU A 94 -8.51 4.59 -9.73
C GLU A 94 -8.67 5.76 -8.75
N ALA A 95 -9.67 5.69 -7.86
CA ALA A 95 -9.86 6.69 -6.82
C ALA A 95 -8.67 6.73 -5.83
N LEU A 96 -7.99 5.60 -5.55
CA LEU A 96 -6.79 5.59 -4.73
C LEU A 96 -5.63 6.38 -5.35
N ILE A 97 -5.52 6.44 -6.69
CA ILE A 97 -4.54 7.31 -7.34
C ILE A 97 -4.80 8.79 -6.99
N THR A 98 -6.07 9.18 -6.95
CA THR A 98 -6.45 10.55 -6.56
C THR A 98 -6.17 10.82 -5.08
N VAL A 99 -6.48 9.86 -4.19
CA VAL A 99 -6.23 9.98 -2.74
C VAL A 99 -4.74 10.15 -2.43
N PHE A 100 -3.89 9.30 -3.02
CA PHE A 100 -2.45 9.32 -2.74
C PHE A 100 -1.66 10.24 -3.68
N GLY A 101 -2.25 10.71 -4.78
CA GLY A 101 -1.55 11.54 -5.77
C GLY A 101 -0.42 10.82 -6.52
N CYS A 102 -0.31 9.50 -6.40
CA CYS A 102 0.77 8.69 -6.97
C CYS A 102 0.31 7.25 -7.22
N GLY A 103 1.25 6.41 -7.69
CA GLY A 103 0.99 4.99 -7.93
C GLY A 103 0.52 4.67 -9.34
N ARG A 104 0.29 3.37 -9.58
CA ARG A 104 -0.13 2.86 -10.89
C ARG A 104 -1.04 1.66 -10.77
N LEU A 105 -1.86 1.46 -11.80
CA LEU A 105 -2.77 0.33 -11.94
C LEU A 105 -2.22 -0.69 -12.94
N ARG A 106 -2.31 -1.95 -12.60
CA ARG A 106 -1.95 -3.07 -13.50
C ARG A 106 -2.86 -4.27 -13.23
N PRO A 107 -3.18 -5.08 -14.25
CA PRO A 107 -3.70 -6.42 -14.00
C PRO A 107 -2.64 -7.24 -13.25
N LYS A 108 -3.07 -8.11 -12.33
CA LYS A 108 -2.17 -8.98 -11.53
C LYS A 108 -1.41 -9.99 -12.40
N GLY A 109 -1.93 -10.29 -13.57
CA GLY A 109 -1.32 -11.17 -14.56
C GLY A 109 -2.04 -11.05 -15.92
N PRO A 110 -1.49 -11.65 -17.00
CA PRO A 110 -1.99 -11.45 -18.36
C PRO A 110 -3.48 -11.74 -18.55
N ASN A 111 -4.01 -12.75 -17.85
CA ASN A 111 -5.41 -13.17 -17.91
C ASN A 111 -6.12 -13.02 -16.56
N SER A 112 -5.62 -12.17 -15.67
CA SER A 112 -6.19 -12.00 -14.34
C SER A 112 -7.37 -11.03 -14.36
N SER A 113 -8.48 -11.43 -13.75
CA SER A 113 -9.60 -10.54 -13.42
C SER A 113 -9.31 -9.64 -12.23
N VAL A 114 -8.15 -9.80 -11.56
CA VAL A 114 -7.72 -8.97 -10.44
C VAL A 114 -6.79 -7.88 -10.92
N TRP A 115 -7.09 -6.65 -10.53
CA TRP A 115 -6.26 -5.47 -10.73
C TRP A 115 -5.54 -5.10 -9.44
N THR A 116 -4.39 -4.48 -9.61
CA THR A 116 -3.54 -4.03 -8.50
C THR A 116 -3.26 -2.55 -8.65
N TYR A 117 -3.58 -1.78 -7.63
CA TYR A 117 -2.97 -0.47 -7.41
C TYR A 117 -1.65 -0.69 -6.68
N SER A 118 -0.57 -0.05 -7.11
CA SER A 118 0.74 -0.19 -6.47
C SER A 118 1.52 1.11 -6.43
N VAL A 119 2.20 1.34 -5.30
CA VAL A 119 3.22 2.37 -5.11
C VAL A 119 4.52 1.67 -4.71
N ASP A 120 5.58 1.80 -5.52
CA ASP A 120 6.89 1.18 -5.32
C ASP A 120 8.05 2.18 -5.44
N SER A 121 7.76 3.44 -5.76
CA SER A 121 8.71 4.53 -5.67
C SER A 121 8.96 4.87 -4.20
N LEU A 122 10.20 4.72 -3.75
CA LEU A 122 10.59 5.03 -2.37
C LEU A 122 10.26 6.47 -1.97
N ARG A 123 10.35 7.41 -2.93
CA ARG A 123 9.97 8.81 -2.75
C ARG A 123 8.47 8.94 -2.49
N ASP A 124 7.65 8.28 -3.30
CA ASP A 124 6.20 8.40 -3.22
C ASP A 124 5.64 7.67 -2.00
N LEU A 125 6.27 6.54 -1.61
CA LEU A 125 5.96 5.86 -0.35
C LEU A 125 6.17 6.79 0.85
N GLU A 126 7.34 7.46 0.92
CA GLU A 126 7.66 8.40 2.01
C GLU A 126 6.80 9.66 1.98
N ALA A 127 6.52 10.22 0.79
CA ALA A 127 5.86 11.52 0.68
C ALA A 127 4.33 11.44 0.77
N HIS A 128 3.74 10.31 0.41
CA HIS A 128 2.28 10.19 0.25
C HIS A 128 1.67 9.04 1.06
N VAL A 129 2.23 7.83 0.96
CA VAL A 129 1.61 6.65 1.58
C VAL A 129 1.85 6.62 3.09
N VAL A 130 3.09 6.79 3.54
CA VAL A 130 3.43 6.75 4.96
C VAL A 130 2.71 7.85 5.74
N PRO A 131 2.74 9.14 5.34
CA PRO A 131 2.05 10.19 6.08
C PRO A 131 0.53 10.02 6.14
N PHE A 132 -0.08 9.44 5.10
CA PHE A 132 -1.51 9.16 5.09
C PHE A 132 -1.90 8.19 6.22
N PHE A 133 -1.18 7.08 6.38
CA PHE A 133 -1.50 6.09 7.40
C PHE A 133 -0.95 6.44 8.79
N GLU A 134 0.00 7.35 8.91
CA GLU A 134 0.36 7.98 10.18
C GLU A 134 -0.77 8.88 10.71
N LEU A 135 -1.41 9.64 9.82
CA LEU A 135 -2.56 10.50 10.14
C LEU A 135 -3.85 9.70 10.34
N HIS A 136 -4.02 8.60 9.60
CA HIS A 136 -5.20 7.73 9.61
C HIS A 136 -4.80 6.28 9.93
N PRO A 137 -4.63 5.93 11.22
CA PRO A 137 -4.06 4.64 11.62
C PRO A 137 -4.90 3.44 11.19
N LEU A 138 -4.21 2.42 10.69
CA LEU A 138 -4.75 1.09 10.41
C LEU A 138 -5.08 0.35 11.73
N VAL A 139 -6.01 -0.59 11.67
CA VAL A 139 -6.40 -1.41 12.82
C VAL A 139 -5.76 -2.80 12.71
N VAL A 140 -6.00 -3.50 11.60
CA VAL A 140 -5.54 -4.89 11.39
C VAL A 140 -4.08 -4.93 10.98
N LYS A 141 -3.68 -4.06 10.05
CA LYS A 141 -2.32 -4.06 9.48
C LYS A 141 -1.38 -3.04 10.14
N ARG A 142 -1.71 -2.58 11.35
CA ARG A 142 -0.94 -1.54 12.06
C ARG A 142 0.53 -1.92 12.23
N ASP A 143 0.80 -3.10 12.73
CA ASP A 143 2.17 -3.53 13.08
C ASP A 143 3.01 -3.72 11.82
N ASP A 144 2.45 -4.35 10.78
CA ASP A 144 3.12 -4.48 9.48
C ASP A 144 3.39 -3.11 8.84
N PHE A 145 2.45 -2.16 8.97
CA PHE A 145 2.64 -0.79 8.50
C PHE A 145 3.77 -0.08 9.24
N HIS A 146 3.87 -0.21 10.56
CA HIS A 146 4.96 0.43 11.33
C HIS A 146 6.34 -0.09 10.91
N LEU A 147 6.48 -1.41 10.74
CA LEU A 147 7.72 -2.00 10.22
C LEU A 147 8.02 -1.52 8.80
N PHE A 148 7.00 -1.45 7.95
CA PHE A 148 7.12 -0.94 6.58
C PHE A 148 7.59 0.52 6.55
N ALA A 149 6.97 1.40 7.36
CA ALA A 149 7.32 2.81 7.45
C ALA A 149 8.76 3.01 7.95
N GLU A 150 9.20 2.23 8.96
CA GLU A 150 10.58 2.23 9.45
C GLU A 150 11.57 1.84 8.34
N ILE A 151 11.26 0.79 7.57
CA ILE A 151 12.11 0.36 6.45
C ILE A 151 12.18 1.45 5.37
N VAL A 152 11.06 2.05 4.98
CA VAL A 152 11.01 3.13 4.00
C VAL A 152 11.87 4.31 4.45
N ALA A 153 11.70 4.78 5.69
CA ALA A 153 12.47 5.88 6.24
C ALA A 153 13.97 5.59 6.30
N ALA A 154 14.37 4.40 6.75
CA ALA A 154 15.78 3.99 6.80
C ALA A 154 16.39 3.87 5.39
N MET A 155 15.65 3.37 4.42
CA MET A 155 16.11 3.32 3.03
C MET A 155 16.29 4.71 2.43
N ARG A 156 15.43 5.67 2.78
CA ARG A 156 15.56 7.08 2.36
C ARG A 156 16.84 7.71 2.93
N ARG A 157 17.18 7.38 4.18
CA ARG A 157 18.46 7.78 4.79
C ARG A 157 19.65 6.98 4.28
N LYS A 158 19.46 6.06 3.31
CA LYS A 158 20.47 5.20 2.70
C LYS A 158 21.14 4.22 3.69
N GLU A 159 20.53 3.92 4.83
CA GLU A 159 21.06 2.98 5.82
C GLU A 159 21.24 1.58 5.25
N HIS A 160 20.38 1.18 4.30
CA HIS A 160 20.45 -0.09 3.59
C HIS A 160 21.74 -0.27 2.73
N LEU A 161 22.53 0.77 2.51
CA LEU A 161 23.78 0.68 1.78
C LEU A 161 24.95 0.23 2.66
N ALA A 162 24.82 0.30 3.99
CA ALA A 162 25.78 -0.27 4.93
C ALA A 162 25.35 -1.69 5.32
N ALA A 163 26.34 -2.60 5.54
CA ALA A 163 26.07 -4.00 5.83
C ALA A 163 25.18 -4.19 7.08
N GLU A 164 25.46 -3.47 8.16
CA GLU A 164 24.70 -3.52 9.41
C GLU A 164 23.28 -2.98 9.25
N GLY A 165 23.12 -1.86 8.49
CA GLY A 165 21.82 -1.30 8.16
C GLY A 165 21.01 -2.24 7.28
N PHE A 166 21.63 -2.85 6.27
CA PHE A 166 20.96 -3.84 5.41
C PHE A 166 20.50 -5.06 6.22
N GLU A 167 21.34 -5.65 7.06
CA GLU A 167 20.96 -6.75 7.92
C GLU A 167 19.78 -6.41 8.82
N ARG A 168 19.80 -5.24 9.47
CA ARG A 168 18.66 -4.75 10.29
C ARG A 168 17.38 -4.69 9.47
N LEU A 169 17.41 -4.08 8.29
CA LEU A 169 16.23 -3.94 7.44
C LEU A 169 15.73 -5.28 6.90
N VAL A 170 16.63 -6.22 6.60
CA VAL A 170 16.22 -7.60 6.24
C VAL A 170 15.48 -8.25 7.39
N ARG A 171 15.95 -8.13 8.64
CA ARG A 171 15.27 -8.68 9.82
C ARG A 171 13.88 -8.06 10.02
N LEU A 172 13.74 -6.73 9.89
CA LEU A 172 12.45 -6.05 9.94
C LEU A 172 11.50 -6.56 8.82
N ALA A 173 12.01 -6.68 7.59
CA ALA A 173 11.22 -7.20 6.48
C ALA A 173 10.75 -8.64 6.72
N TYR A 174 11.54 -9.48 7.40
CA TYR A 174 11.14 -10.84 7.77
C TYR A 174 10.15 -10.90 8.94
N ALA A 175 10.15 -9.90 9.81
CA ALA A 175 9.15 -9.77 10.87
C ALA A 175 7.77 -9.37 10.34
N MET A 176 7.72 -8.68 9.19
CA MET A 176 6.47 -8.33 8.53
C MET A 176 5.76 -9.57 7.99
N ASN A 177 4.43 -9.56 8.03
CA ASN A 177 3.59 -10.62 7.46
C ASN A 177 4.00 -12.03 7.95
N ALA A 178 4.31 -12.17 9.24
CA ALA A 178 4.84 -13.41 9.83
C ALA A 178 3.97 -14.65 9.57
N ALA A 179 2.66 -14.47 9.33
CA ALA A 179 1.74 -15.52 8.90
C ALA A 179 1.76 -15.78 7.38
N GLY A 180 2.49 -14.97 6.59
CA GLY A 180 2.53 -15.04 5.14
C GLY A 180 3.43 -16.18 4.63
N LYS A 181 2.87 -17.07 3.85
CA LYS A 181 3.58 -18.25 3.25
C LYS A 181 4.48 -17.90 2.05
N GLN A 182 4.76 -16.63 1.78
CA GLN A 182 5.31 -16.20 0.49
C GLN A 182 6.84 -15.97 0.45
N ARG A 183 7.57 -16.16 1.54
CA ARG A 183 9.03 -16.04 1.50
C ARG A 183 9.66 -17.38 1.08
N SER A 184 10.17 -17.41 -0.14
CA SER A 184 10.79 -18.61 -0.73
C SER A 184 12.24 -18.83 -0.28
N ARG A 185 12.87 -17.84 0.35
CA ARG A 185 14.29 -17.91 0.78
C ARG A 185 14.40 -17.83 2.29
N HIS A 186 15.36 -18.53 2.85
CA HIS A 186 15.71 -18.42 4.26
C HIS A 186 16.51 -17.13 4.50
N ILE A 187 16.31 -16.49 5.66
CA ILE A 187 16.99 -15.24 6.00
C ILE A 187 18.51 -15.38 6.00
N ASP A 188 19.02 -16.53 6.44
CA ASP A 188 20.45 -16.81 6.52
C ASP A 188 21.15 -16.82 5.15
N GLU A 189 20.45 -17.24 4.08
CA GLU A 189 20.99 -17.17 2.71
C GLU A 189 21.31 -15.73 2.29
N ILE A 190 20.46 -14.79 2.71
CA ILE A 190 20.61 -13.37 2.38
C ILE A 190 21.70 -12.74 3.24
N LEU A 191 21.72 -13.04 4.55
CA LEU A 191 22.64 -12.44 5.49
C LEU A 191 24.05 -12.97 5.37
N THR A 192 24.26 -14.26 5.03
CA THR A 192 25.60 -14.84 4.83
C THR A 192 26.31 -14.19 3.65
N GLY A 193 25.61 -14.01 2.51
CA GLY A 193 26.17 -13.33 1.33
C GLY A 193 26.56 -11.87 1.61
N SER A 194 25.76 -11.14 2.37
CA SER A 194 26.06 -9.75 2.71
C SER A 194 27.24 -9.59 3.68
N SER A 195 27.37 -10.48 4.66
CA SER A 195 28.47 -10.43 5.64
C SER A 195 29.83 -10.82 5.04
N GLU A 196 29.87 -11.74 4.09
CA GLU A 196 31.08 -12.17 3.41
C GLU A 196 31.61 -11.07 2.47
N THR A 197 30.73 -10.41 1.73
CA THR A 197 31.07 -9.24 0.90
C THR A 197 31.58 -8.07 1.74
N ALA A 198 30.99 -7.82 2.91
CA ALA A 198 31.44 -6.79 3.83
C ALA A 198 32.82 -7.08 4.40
N ARG A 199 33.19 -8.36 4.66
CA ARG A 199 34.52 -8.77 5.07
C ARG A 199 35.54 -8.59 3.96
N GLN A 200 35.21 -8.96 2.71
CA GLN A 200 36.06 -8.76 1.55
C GLN A 200 36.35 -7.28 1.28
N ALA A 201 35.33 -6.43 1.28
CA ALA A 201 35.47 -4.99 1.09
C ALA A 201 36.35 -4.33 2.17
N ARG A 202 36.28 -4.80 3.43
CA ARG A 202 37.18 -4.34 4.51
C ARG A 202 38.63 -4.85 4.36
N ALA A 203 38.82 -6.01 3.74
CA ALA A 203 40.16 -6.55 3.49
C ALA A 203 40.84 -5.83 2.32
N GLU A 204 40.10 -5.43 1.30
CA GLU A 204 40.58 -4.68 0.13
C GLU A 204 40.87 -3.20 0.43
N ALA A 205 40.27 -2.64 1.48
CA ALA A 205 40.47 -1.24 1.90
C ALA A 205 41.66 -1.05 2.87
N ARG A 206 42.43 -2.12 3.21
CA ARG A 206 43.66 -2.10 4.03
C ARG A 206 44.90 -2.23 3.19
#